data_c6785e97a9e6a303c67213df200b18c0
#
_entry.id   c6785e97a9e6a303c67213df200b18c0
#
_cell.length_a   1.000
_cell.length_b   1.000
_cell.length_c   1.000
_cell.angle_alpha   90.00
_cell.angle_beta   90.00
_cell.angle_gamma   90.00
#
_symmetry.space_group_name_H-M   'P 1'
#
loop_
_entity.id
_entity.type
_entity.pdbx_description
1 polymer ?
#
loop_
_entity_poly.entity_id
_entity_poly.type
_entity_poly.pdbx_seq_one_letter_code
_entity_poly.pdbx_strand_id
1 'polypeptide(L)'
;MGHAIEEVALSRGHEVVGRIDKGQEVKISPLTDAVIDFSTPDSAYDNIRLALEGGFPVVSGTTGWTERMSEIREMVERQEGAFFYSSNFSVGVFLFRHLVREAAKLMNNLPQYSDVEMEEVHHIHKLDYPSGTALTVAGDILSEMDRYSDTKAYLGDDERPSVAKDQLLIHSLREGEVPGIHRVALGSAQDVIRLEHEAFGREGFAMGAVMATEFLQGKKGCFGMEDMLHFD
;
A
#
# COMPACT_ATOMS: atom_id res chain seq x y z
N MET A 1 -2.11 -13.90 2.71
CA MET A 1 -2.38 -12.82 3.70
C MET A 1 -3.10 -13.33 4.94
N GLY A 2 -4.22 -14.05 4.85
CA GLY A 2 -5.02 -14.46 6.02
C GLY A 2 -4.21 -15.08 7.17
N HIS A 3 -3.34 -16.06 6.89
CA HIS A 3 -2.49 -16.68 7.94
C HIS A 3 -1.54 -15.69 8.61
N ALA A 4 -0.89 -14.81 7.85
CA ALA A 4 0.00 -13.81 8.44
C ALA A 4 -0.76 -12.80 9.32
N ILE A 5 -1.98 -12.40 8.91
CA ILE A 5 -2.84 -11.53 9.71
C ILE A 5 -3.26 -12.23 11.01
N GLU A 6 -3.61 -13.50 10.95
CA GLU A 6 -3.94 -14.30 12.13
C GLU A 6 -2.78 -14.37 13.12
N GLU A 7 -1.56 -14.70 12.65
CA GLU A 7 -0.36 -14.76 13.48
C GLU A 7 -0.08 -13.42 14.18
N VAL A 8 -0.18 -12.32 13.43
CA VAL A 8 -0.01 -10.97 13.99
C VAL A 8 -1.10 -10.64 14.99
N ALA A 9 -2.37 -10.91 14.68
CA ALA A 9 -3.50 -10.65 15.57
C ALA A 9 -3.34 -11.39 16.90
N LEU A 10 -3.00 -12.69 16.86
CA LEU A 10 -2.75 -13.48 18.05
C LEU A 10 -1.56 -12.96 18.87
N SER A 11 -0.46 -12.57 18.21
CA SER A 11 0.71 -12.01 18.88
C SER A 11 0.42 -10.68 19.59
N ARG A 12 -0.58 -9.93 19.12
CA ARG A 12 -1.05 -8.68 19.71
C ARG A 12 -2.16 -8.86 20.77
N GLY A 13 -2.53 -10.12 21.07
CA GLY A 13 -3.51 -10.44 22.11
C GLY A 13 -4.97 -10.47 21.64
N HIS A 14 -5.22 -10.46 20.32
CA HIS A 14 -6.55 -10.63 19.77
C HIS A 14 -6.94 -12.10 19.67
N GLU A 15 -8.24 -12.38 19.65
CA GLU A 15 -8.80 -13.70 19.39
C GLU A 15 -9.33 -13.75 17.93
N VAL A 16 -9.00 -14.81 17.20
CA VAL A 16 -9.53 -15.06 15.86
C VAL A 16 -10.73 -16.00 15.94
N VAL A 17 -11.93 -15.43 15.93
CA VAL A 17 -13.20 -16.15 16.13
C VAL A 17 -13.76 -16.80 14.85
N GLY A 18 -13.16 -16.51 13.69
CA GLY A 18 -13.57 -17.11 12.42
C GLY A 18 -12.53 -16.96 11.32
N ARG A 19 -12.48 -17.95 10.45
CA ARG A 19 -11.67 -17.95 9.21
C ARG A 19 -12.57 -18.41 8.08
N ILE A 20 -12.59 -17.66 7.00
CA ILE A 20 -13.42 -17.94 5.82
C ILE A 20 -12.50 -17.92 4.62
N ASP A 21 -12.46 -19.02 3.88
CA ASP A 21 -11.63 -19.16 2.69
C ASP A 21 -12.48 -19.34 1.43
N LYS A 22 -11.84 -19.29 0.28
CA LYS A 22 -12.48 -19.41 -1.02
C LYS A 22 -13.40 -20.63 -1.11
N GLY A 23 -14.66 -20.40 -1.53
CA GLY A 23 -15.66 -21.43 -1.69
C GLY A 23 -16.43 -21.81 -0.41
N GLN A 24 -16.12 -21.17 0.72
CA GLN A 24 -16.89 -21.33 1.95
C GLN A 24 -18.02 -20.30 2.00
N GLU A 25 -19.11 -20.65 2.68
CA GLU A 25 -20.18 -19.70 2.99
C GLU A 25 -19.69 -18.68 4.03
N VAL A 26 -19.93 -17.41 3.76
CA VAL A 26 -19.54 -16.34 4.68
C VAL A 26 -20.49 -16.32 5.87
N LYS A 27 -20.05 -16.82 7.02
CA LYS A 27 -20.78 -16.79 8.29
C LYS A 27 -19.95 -16.06 9.33
N ILE A 28 -20.41 -14.88 9.73
CA ILE A 28 -19.74 -14.06 10.73
C ILE A 28 -20.29 -14.43 12.12
N SER A 29 -19.38 -14.75 13.04
CA SER A 29 -19.74 -15.06 14.42
C SER A 29 -20.33 -13.83 15.13
N PRO A 30 -21.34 -13.98 16.00
CA PRO A 30 -21.81 -12.89 16.86
C PRO A 30 -20.76 -12.36 17.85
N LEU A 31 -19.64 -13.08 18.05
CA LEU A 31 -18.52 -12.66 18.90
C LEU A 31 -17.49 -11.82 18.15
N THR A 32 -17.75 -11.47 16.88
CA THR A 32 -16.83 -10.70 16.04
C THR A 32 -16.93 -9.22 16.37
N ASP A 33 -15.78 -8.58 16.68
CA ASP A 33 -15.69 -7.13 16.85
C ASP A 33 -15.35 -6.41 15.55
N ALA A 34 -14.65 -7.07 14.61
CA ALA A 34 -14.29 -6.53 13.30
C ALA A 34 -14.01 -7.64 12.27
N VAL A 35 -14.12 -7.31 10.99
CA VAL A 35 -13.85 -8.21 9.87
C VAL A 35 -12.66 -7.69 9.07
N ILE A 36 -11.74 -8.58 8.70
CA ILE A 36 -10.60 -8.26 7.82
C ILE A 36 -10.75 -9.05 6.52
N ASP A 37 -10.86 -8.34 5.39
CA ASP A 37 -11.00 -8.91 4.05
C ASP A 37 -9.69 -8.78 3.24
N PHE A 38 -9.10 -9.92 2.91
CA PHE A 38 -8.02 -10.08 1.93
C PHE A 38 -8.37 -11.26 1.02
N SER A 39 -9.38 -11.08 0.21
CA SER A 39 -9.97 -12.11 -0.65
C SER A 39 -9.58 -11.94 -2.13
N THR A 40 -10.53 -12.02 -3.02
CA THR A 40 -10.36 -11.82 -4.47
C THR A 40 -11.19 -10.63 -4.94
N PRO A 41 -10.83 -9.98 -6.06
CA PRO A 41 -11.60 -8.86 -6.62
C PRO A 41 -13.09 -9.17 -6.77
N ASP A 42 -13.42 -10.37 -7.23
CA ASP A 42 -14.80 -10.79 -7.50
C ASP A 42 -15.64 -10.99 -6.23
N SER A 43 -15.01 -11.28 -5.09
CA SER A 43 -15.71 -11.57 -3.82
C SER A 43 -15.65 -10.42 -2.81
N ALA A 44 -14.68 -9.53 -2.92
CA ALA A 44 -14.42 -8.50 -1.91
C ALA A 44 -15.62 -7.60 -1.65
N TYR A 45 -16.27 -7.10 -2.70
CA TYR A 45 -17.43 -6.23 -2.54
C TYR A 45 -18.56 -6.91 -1.73
N ASP A 46 -18.91 -8.15 -2.08
CA ASP A 46 -20.00 -8.88 -1.39
C ASP A 46 -19.62 -9.23 0.05
N ASN A 47 -18.36 -9.59 0.30
CA ASN A 47 -17.84 -9.83 1.65
C ASN A 47 -17.94 -8.58 2.53
N ILE A 48 -17.45 -7.45 2.01
CA ILE A 48 -17.48 -6.13 2.70
C ILE A 48 -18.93 -5.73 2.98
N ARG A 49 -19.79 -5.81 1.96
CA ARG A 49 -21.22 -5.49 2.08
C ARG A 49 -21.90 -6.32 3.17
N LEU A 50 -21.71 -7.65 3.14
CA LEU A 50 -22.31 -8.54 4.11
C LEU A 50 -21.86 -8.23 5.54
N ALA A 51 -20.59 -7.93 5.75
CA ALA A 51 -20.05 -7.58 7.07
C ALA A 51 -20.61 -6.24 7.55
N LEU A 52 -20.68 -5.22 6.70
CA LEU A 52 -21.27 -3.92 7.03
C LEU A 52 -22.76 -4.04 7.32
N GLU A 53 -23.54 -4.82 6.53
CA GLU A 53 -24.94 -5.09 6.78
C GLU A 53 -25.17 -5.79 8.14
N GLY A 54 -24.19 -6.59 8.58
CA GLY A 54 -24.17 -7.20 9.90
C GLY A 54 -23.77 -6.25 11.03
N GLY A 55 -23.41 -5.00 10.72
CA GLY A 55 -23.00 -3.98 11.69
C GLY A 55 -21.54 -4.10 12.15
N PHE A 56 -20.72 -4.88 11.44
CA PHE A 56 -19.30 -5.08 11.79
C PHE A 56 -18.41 -4.02 11.12
N PRO A 57 -17.44 -3.43 11.85
CA PRO A 57 -16.32 -2.69 11.25
C PRO A 57 -15.55 -3.58 10.28
N VAL A 58 -15.14 -3.03 9.14
CA VAL A 58 -14.44 -3.80 8.09
C VAL A 58 -13.14 -3.13 7.68
N VAL A 59 -12.07 -3.92 7.62
CA VAL A 59 -10.78 -3.56 7.01
C VAL A 59 -10.62 -4.37 5.73
N SER A 60 -10.41 -3.74 4.59
CA SER A 60 -10.18 -4.44 3.31
C SER A 60 -8.87 -4.03 2.66
N GLY A 61 -8.06 -5.04 2.30
CA GLY A 61 -6.85 -4.90 1.50
C GLY A 61 -6.97 -5.54 0.11
N THR A 62 -8.14 -6.01 -0.26
CA THR A 62 -8.38 -6.56 -1.59
C THR A 62 -8.45 -5.44 -2.62
N THR A 63 -7.73 -5.58 -3.73
CA THR A 63 -7.73 -4.64 -4.85
C THR A 63 -8.65 -5.11 -5.98
N GLY A 64 -8.90 -4.26 -6.99
CA GLY A 64 -9.63 -4.62 -8.22
C GLY A 64 -11.16 -4.66 -8.09
N TRP A 65 -11.75 -4.14 -6.99
CA TRP A 65 -13.20 -4.01 -6.79
C TRP A 65 -13.66 -2.55 -6.59
N THR A 66 -12.73 -1.61 -6.54
CA THR A 66 -12.96 -0.23 -6.12
C THR A 66 -13.87 0.61 -7.03
N GLU A 67 -14.23 0.12 -8.20
CA GLU A 67 -15.29 0.72 -9.03
C GLU A 67 -16.62 0.86 -8.27
N ARG A 68 -16.84 -0.02 -7.29
CA ARG A 68 -18.01 0.00 -6.42
C ARG A 68 -17.80 0.65 -5.05
N MET A 69 -16.70 1.38 -4.88
CA MET A 69 -16.36 2.05 -3.62
C MET A 69 -17.42 3.06 -3.16
N SER A 70 -18.07 3.75 -4.09
CA SER A 70 -19.17 4.70 -3.78
C SER A 70 -20.32 4.03 -3.06
N GLU A 71 -20.72 2.81 -3.49
CA GLU A 71 -21.79 2.06 -2.85
C GLU A 71 -21.45 1.67 -1.40
N ILE A 72 -20.20 1.30 -1.15
CA ILE A 72 -19.71 0.99 0.20
C ILE A 72 -19.71 2.25 1.08
N ARG A 73 -19.26 3.40 0.55
CA ARG A 73 -19.27 4.68 1.28
C ARG A 73 -20.69 5.11 1.69
N GLU A 74 -21.66 5.01 0.78
CA GLU A 74 -23.06 5.29 1.05
C GLU A 74 -23.64 4.36 2.11
N MET A 75 -23.24 3.07 2.08
CA MET A 75 -23.67 2.08 3.07
C MET A 75 -23.11 2.41 4.45
N VAL A 76 -21.81 2.72 4.54
CA VAL A 76 -21.14 3.12 5.78
C VAL A 76 -21.80 4.35 6.39
N GLU A 77 -22.12 5.37 5.58
CA GLU A 77 -22.81 6.57 6.05
C GLU A 77 -24.22 6.26 6.57
N ARG A 78 -25.01 5.52 5.79
CA ARG A 78 -26.40 5.17 6.15
C ARG A 78 -26.49 4.32 7.41
N GLN A 79 -25.52 3.44 7.65
CA GLN A 79 -25.52 2.51 8.80
C GLN A 79 -24.71 3.02 9.96
N GLU A 80 -24.10 4.21 9.84
CA GLU A 80 -23.11 4.71 10.82
C GLU A 80 -21.99 3.67 11.09
N GLY A 81 -21.59 2.93 10.07
CA GLY A 81 -20.58 1.87 10.12
C GLY A 81 -19.16 2.41 10.10
N ALA A 82 -18.18 1.50 10.13
CA ALA A 82 -16.76 1.82 10.00
C ALA A 82 -16.11 0.95 8.92
N PHE A 83 -15.40 1.60 8.01
CA PHE A 83 -14.70 0.92 6.91
C PHE A 83 -13.29 1.50 6.74
N PHE A 84 -12.30 0.62 6.64
CA PHE A 84 -10.93 0.99 6.33
C PHE A 84 -10.49 0.30 5.05
N TYR A 85 -9.97 1.07 4.10
CA TYR A 85 -9.45 0.54 2.86
C TYR A 85 -8.03 1.04 2.60
N SER A 86 -7.17 0.13 2.19
CA SER A 86 -5.89 0.47 1.57
C SER A 86 -5.50 -0.57 0.53
N SER A 87 -4.93 -0.13 -0.59
CA SER A 87 -4.29 -1.03 -1.56
C SER A 87 -2.94 -1.57 -1.08
N ASN A 88 -2.37 -0.96 -0.05
CA ASN A 88 -1.11 -1.37 0.58
C ASN A 88 -1.15 -1.07 2.08
N PHE A 89 -1.04 -2.10 2.90
CA PHE A 89 -1.05 -2.01 4.36
C PHE A 89 0.34 -1.95 5.01
N SER A 90 1.42 -1.91 4.23
CA SER A 90 2.76 -1.79 4.80
C SER A 90 2.97 -0.40 5.40
N VAL A 91 3.05 -0.33 6.73
CA VAL A 91 3.40 0.90 7.45
C VAL A 91 4.76 1.41 6.99
N GLY A 92 5.73 0.51 6.75
CA GLY A 92 7.07 0.89 6.26
C GLY A 92 7.02 1.55 4.87
N VAL A 93 6.21 1.01 3.94
CA VAL A 93 6.00 1.64 2.63
C VAL A 93 5.34 3.01 2.77
N PHE A 94 4.37 3.14 3.66
CA PHE A 94 3.68 4.42 3.90
C PHE A 94 4.66 5.48 4.43
N LEU A 95 5.48 5.14 5.43
CA LEU A 95 6.53 6.01 5.97
C LEU A 95 7.57 6.37 4.89
N PHE A 96 8.03 5.39 4.13
CA PHE A 96 8.98 5.60 3.05
C PHE A 96 8.44 6.59 2.01
N ARG A 97 7.20 6.44 1.58
CA ARG A 97 6.53 7.36 0.64
C ARG A 97 6.48 8.79 1.19
N HIS A 98 6.11 8.92 2.48
CA HIS A 98 6.07 10.23 3.12
C HIS A 98 7.45 10.91 3.12
N LEU A 99 8.50 10.17 3.49
CA LEU A 99 9.87 10.69 3.46
C LEU A 99 10.32 11.05 2.04
N VAL A 100 9.96 10.27 1.03
CA VAL A 100 10.26 10.56 -0.38
C VAL A 100 9.56 11.84 -0.83
N ARG A 101 8.28 12.03 -0.50
CA ARG A 101 7.53 13.26 -0.83
C ARG A 101 8.17 14.49 -0.20
N GLU A 102 8.47 14.45 1.09
CA GLU A 102 9.11 15.58 1.77
C GLU A 102 10.51 15.88 1.18
N ALA A 103 11.31 14.86 0.90
CA ALA A 103 12.59 15.03 0.24
C ALA A 103 12.44 15.65 -1.16
N ALA A 104 11.52 15.13 -1.98
CA ALA A 104 11.24 15.65 -3.32
C ALA A 104 10.80 17.13 -3.28
N LYS A 105 9.90 17.49 -2.37
CA LYS A 105 9.43 18.86 -2.13
C LYS A 105 10.57 19.81 -1.75
N LEU A 106 11.45 19.40 -0.87
CA LEU A 106 12.64 20.19 -0.50
C LEU A 106 13.57 20.36 -1.71
N MET A 107 13.82 19.29 -2.46
CA MET A 107 14.72 19.28 -3.60
C MET A 107 14.17 20.01 -4.84
N ASN A 108 12.86 20.17 -4.96
CA ASN A 108 12.25 20.95 -6.05
C ASN A 108 12.77 22.38 -6.09
N ASN A 109 13.08 22.96 -4.91
CA ASN A 109 13.61 24.32 -4.78
C ASN A 109 15.15 24.41 -4.86
N LEU A 110 15.85 23.28 -5.07
CA LEU A 110 17.30 23.17 -5.10
C LEU A 110 17.77 22.65 -6.46
N PRO A 111 18.06 23.53 -7.46
CA PRO A 111 18.40 23.11 -8.82
C PRO A 111 19.64 22.22 -8.92
N GLN A 112 20.55 22.27 -7.93
CA GLN A 112 21.73 21.41 -7.88
C GLN A 112 21.39 19.93 -7.63
N TYR A 113 20.26 19.61 -7.00
CA TYR A 113 19.76 18.23 -6.85
C TYR A 113 18.85 17.91 -8.03
N SER A 114 19.45 17.78 -9.20
CA SER A 114 18.72 17.60 -10.46
C SER A 114 18.62 16.15 -10.90
N ASP A 115 19.35 15.25 -10.25
CA ASP A 115 19.42 13.85 -10.62
C ASP A 115 18.59 13.01 -9.63
N VAL A 116 17.49 12.42 -10.13
CA VAL A 116 16.66 11.51 -9.34
C VAL A 116 16.64 10.17 -10.02
N GLU A 117 17.07 9.16 -9.30
CA GLU A 117 17.04 7.76 -9.74
C GLU A 117 16.10 6.95 -8.86
N MET A 118 15.30 6.10 -9.50
CA MET A 118 14.47 5.12 -8.80
C MET A 118 14.86 3.72 -9.21
N GLU A 119 14.93 2.83 -8.22
CA GLU A 119 15.14 1.41 -8.42
C GLU A 119 14.15 0.59 -7.59
N GLU A 120 13.67 -0.50 -8.15
CA GLU A 120 12.89 -1.50 -7.42
C GLU A 120 13.44 -2.90 -7.68
N VAL A 121 13.46 -3.75 -6.65
CA VAL A 121 13.89 -5.14 -6.74
C VAL A 121 12.78 -6.04 -6.21
N HIS A 122 12.42 -7.06 -6.97
CA HIS A 122 11.45 -8.09 -6.56
C HIS A 122 11.91 -9.48 -6.98
N HIS A 123 11.22 -10.50 -6.48
CA HIS A 123 11.47 -11.90 -6.82
C HIS A 123 11.29 -12.18 -8.33
N ILE A 124 11.97 -13.22 -8.80
CA ILE A 124 11.99 -13.61 -10.22
C ILE A 124 10.61 -13.98 -10.80
N HIS A 125 9.64 -14.31 -9.96
CA HIS A 125 8.27 -14.68 -10.37
C HIS A 125 7.32 -13.48 -10.58
N LYS A 126 7.77 -12.25 -10.30
CA LYS A 126 6.96 -11.05 -10.49
C LYS A 126 6.92 -10.66 -11.97
N LEU A 127 5.72 -10.66 -12.55
CA LEU A 127 5.51 -10.45 -13.99
C LEU A 127 5.40 -8.98 -14.37
N ASP A 128 4.73 -8.18 -13.52
CA ASP A 128 4.52 -6.75 -13.78
C ASP A 128 5.76 -5.93 -13.41
N TYR A 129 6.07 -4.93 -14.23
CA TYR A 129 7.05 -3.88 -13.94
C TYR A 129 6.64 -2.54 -14.60
N PRO A 130 6.93 -1.39 -13.97
CA PRO A 130 7.30 -1.26 -12.57
C PRO A 130 6.23 -1.81 -11.64
N SER A 131 6.61 -2.13 -10.39
CA SER A 131 5.64 -2.57 -9.38
C SER A 131 4.65 -1.45 -9.05
N GLY A 132 3.46 -1.82 -8.56
CA GLY A 132 2.46 -0.83 -8.12
C GLY A 132 3.01 0.15 -7.07
N THR A 133 3.86 -0.33 -6.15
CA THR A 133 4.54 0.53 -5.16
C THR A 133 5.52 1.49 -5.84
N ALA A 134 6.32 1.02 -6.81
CA ALA A 134 7.24 1.89 -7.54
C ALA A 134 6.49 2.99 -8.32
N LEU A 135 5.38 2.65 -8.98
CA LEU A 135 4.53 3.63 -9.66
C LEU A 135 3.94 4.66 -8.68
N THR A 136 3.54 4.22 -7.50
CA THR A 136 3.00 5.12 -6.48
C THR A 136 4.09 6.07 -5.95
N VAL A 137 5.30 5.56 -5.67
CA VAL A 137 6.46 6.38 -5.25
C VAL A 137 6.87 7.36 -6.34
N ALA A 138 6.87 6.92 -7.61
CA ALA A 138 7.12 7.83 -8.73
C ALA A 138 6.07 8.94 -8.80
N GLY A 139 4.78 8.61 -8.63
CA GLY A 139 3.71 9.60 -8.54
C GLY A 139 3.91 10.60 -7.40
N ASP A 140 4.38 10.14 -6.24
CA ASP A 140 4.73 11.01 -5.11
C ASP A 140 5.86 12.01 -5.49
N ILE A 141 6.87 11.56 -6.23
CA ILE A 141 7.96 12.44 -6.73
C ILE A 141 7.43 13.43 -7.76
N LEU A 142 6.65 12.96 -8.73
CA LEU A 142 6.08 13.82 -9.78
C LEU A 142 5.15 14.89 -9.20
N SER A 143 4.44 14.61 -8.11
CA SER A 143 3.55 15.58 -7.47
C SER A 143 4.28 16.74 -6.78
N GLU A 144 5.55 16.55 -6.42
CA GLU A 144 6.34 17.51 -5.65
C GLU A 144 7.49 18.14 -6.46
N MET A 145 7.85 17.57 -7.62
CA MET A 145 8.96 18.05 -8.45
C MET A 145 8.49 18.48 -9.83
N ASP A 146 8.32 19.78 -10.05
CA ASP A 146 7.82 20.39 -11.29
C ASP A 146 8.61 20.02 -12.56
N ARG A 147 9.84 19.54 -12.39
CA ARG A 147 10.71 19.13 -13.49
C ARG A 147 10.34 17.80 -14.13
N TYR A 148 9.54 16.98 -13.45
CA TYR A 148 9.11 15.67 -13.93
C TYR A 148 7.61 15.68 -14.22
N SER A 149 7.24 15.18 -15.42
CA SER A 149 5.85 15.09 -15.87
C SER A 149 5.41 13.67 -16.21
N ASP A 150 6.38 12.76 -16.39
CA ASP A 150 6.14 11.39 -16.82
C ASP A 150 7.19 10.44 -16.25
N THR A 151 6.96 9.15 -16.40
CA THR A 151 7.87 8.07 -15.97
C THR A 151 8.26 7.21 -17.16
N LYS A 152 9.47 6.65 -17.12
CA LYS A 152 9.92 5.60 -18.01
C LYS A 152 10.57 4.48 -17.21
N ALA A 153 10.31 3.24 -17.57
CA ALA A 153 10.88 2.09 -16.86
C ALA A 153 11.64 1.15 -17.80
N TYR A 154 12.57 0.39 -17.24
CA TYR A 154 13.26 -0.71 -17.89
C TYR A 154 13.51 -1.83 -16.90
N LEU A 155 13.72 -3.05 -17.43
CA LEU A 155 13.80 -4.27 -16.63
C LEU A 155 15.21 -4.90 -16.73
N GLY A 156 15.78 -5.26 -15.58
CA GLY A 156 16.98 -6.05 -15.48
C GLY A 156 18.20 -5.40 -16.15
N ASP A 157 18.91 -6.19 -16.92
CA ASP A 157 20.11 -5.79 -17.67
C ASP A 157 19.80 -5.23 -19.07
N ASP A 158 18.53 -4.90 -19.34
CA ASP A 158 18.17 -4.23 -20.58
C ASP A 158 18.99 -2.93 -20.73
N GLU A 159 19.26 -2.54 -21.98
CA GLU A 159 19.95 -1.29 -22.23
C GLU A 159 19.17 -0.12 -21.58
N ARG A 160 19.86 0.65 -20.72
CA ARG A 160 19.28 1.84 -20.10
C ARG A 160 18.71 2.77 -21.17
N PRO A 161 17.38 2.98 -21.19
CA PRO A 161 16.77 3.77 -22.24
C PRO A 161 17.19 5.24 -22.12
N SER A 162 17.29 5.93 -23.24
CA SER A 162 17.33 7.40 -23.22
C SER A 162 16.00 7.94 -22.73
N VAL A 163 16.03 8.92 -21.84
CA VAL A 163 14.86 9.58 -21.26
C VAL A 163 14.84 11.05 -21.63
N ALA A 164 13.65 11.61 -21.78
CA ALA A 164 13.47 13.05 -21.86
C ALA A 164 13.82 13.69 -20.51
N LYS A 165 14.11 15.00 -20.51
CA LYS A 165 14.53 15.71 -19.28
C LYS A 165 13.44 15.76 -18.21
N ASP A 166 12.20 15.62 -18.62
CA ASP A 166 11.01 15.63 -17.77
C ASP A 166 10.49 14.22 -17.43
N GLN A 167 11.24 13.17 -17.78
CA GLN A 167 10.91 11.79 -17.46
C GLN A 167 11.74 11.27 -16.28
N LEU A 168 11.07 10.76 -15.24
CA LEU A 168 11.68 10.03 -14.15
C LEU A 168 11.92 8.58 -14.57
N LEU A 169 13.17 8.12 -14.47
CA LEU A 169 13.54 6.76 -14.85
C LEU A 169 13.40 5.80 -13.66
N ILE A 170 12.75 4.66 -13.90
CA ILE A 170 12.59 3.58 -12.93
C ILE A 170 13.34 2.36 -13.43
N HIS A 171 14.32 1.89 -12.68
CA HIS A 171 15.01 0.63 -12.91
C HIS A 171 14.33 -0.48 -12.11
N SER A 172 13.81 -1.49 -12.80
CA SER A 172 13.17 -2.66 -12.18
C SER A 172 14.11 -3.87 -12.27
N LEU A 173 14.41 -4.49 -11.12
CA LEU A 173 15.24 -5.69 -11.03
C LEU A 173 14.43 -6.90 -10.57
N ARG A 174 14.90 -8.10 -10.92
CA ARG A 174 14.31 -9.38 -10.51
C ARG A 174 15.43 -10.26 -9.94
N GLU A 175 15.37 -10.50 -8.62
CA GLU A 175 16.43 -11.20 -7.90
C GLU A 175 15.84 -12.21 -6.92
N GLY A 176 16.21 -13.49 -7.07
CA GLY A 176 15.88 -14.57 -6.14
C GLY A 176 14.44 -14.54 -5.65
N GLU A 177 14.25 -14.52 -4.34
CA GLU A 177 12.95 -14.48 -3.66
C GLU A 177 12.72 -13.15 -2.92
N VAL A 178 13.36 -12.06 -3.37
CA VAL A 178 13.25 -10.72 -2.75
C VAL A 178 11.78 -10.28 -2.68
N PRO A 179 11.22 -10.03 -1.50
CA PRO A 179 9.80 -9.65 -1.35
C PRO A 179 9.49 -8.26 -1.92
N GLY A 180 10.46 -7.35 -1.85
CA GLY A 180 10.38 -6.02 -2.42
C GLY A 180 11.34 -5.03 -1.78
N ILE A 181 12.17 -4.40 -2.60
CA ILE A 181 13.04 -3.29 -2.22
C ILE A 181 12.69 -2.10 -3.12
N HIS A 182 12.63 -0.90 -2.54
CA HIS A 182 12.40 0.33 -3.29
C HIS A 182 13.44 1.37 -2.85
N ARG A 183 14.14 1.95 -3.81
CA ARG A 183 15.20 2.93 -3.60
C ARG A 183 14.92 4.20 -4.37
N VAL A 184 15.16 5.33 -3.73
CA VAL A 184 15.16 6.65 -4.36
C VAL A 184 16.48 7.32 -4.02
N ALA A 185 17.22 7.73 -5.04
CA ALA A 185 18.45 8.51 -4.89
C ALA A 185 18.23 9.92 -5.45
N LEU A 186 18.54 10.93 -4.63
CA LEU A 186 18.43 12.35 -4.95
C LEU A 186 19.83 12.93 -4.99
N GLY A 187 20.34 13.14 -6.20
CA GLY A 187 21.75 13.42 -6.48
C GLY A 187 22.06 14.87 -6.85
N SER A 188 23.24 15.32 -6.45
CA SER A 188 23.91 16.53 -6.89
C SER A 188 25.31 16.21 -7.38
N ALA A 189 26.06 17.20 -7.89
CA ALA A 189 27.47 17.04 -8.23
C ALA A 189 28.37 16.82 -6.99
N GLN A 190 27.89 17.11 -5.79
CA GLN A 190 28.65 17.07 -4.54
C GLN A 190 28.36 15.85 -3.70
N ASP A 191 27.09 15.40 -3.68
CA ASP A 191 26.61 14.34 -2.80
C ASP A 191 25.32 13.68 -3.35
N VAL A 192 24.88 12.65 -2.64
CA VAL A 192 23.61 11.98 -2.92
C VAL A 192 22.91 11.61 -1.61
N ILE A 193 21.60 11.85 -1.56
CA ILE A 193 20.73 11.36 -0.48
C ILE A 193 20.01 10.12 -0.99
N ARG A 194 20.08 9.03 -0.22
CA ARG A 194 19.39 7.78 -0.55
C ARG A 194 18.36 7.45 0.49
N LEU A 195 17.16 7.13 0.02
CA LEU A 195 16.07 6.58 0.81
C LEU A 195 15.83 5.15 0.31
N GLU A 196 15.72 4.22 1.23
CA GLU A 196 15.47 2.81 0.90
C GLU A 196 14.44 2.21 1.84
N HIS A 197 13.55 1.43 1.27
CA HIS A 197 12.64 0.55 1.99
C HIS A 197 12.84 -0.88 1.50
N GLU A 198 13.08 -1.80 2.44
CA GLU A 198 13.20 -3.24 2.18
C GLU A 198 12.13 -3.99 2.99
N ALA A 199 11.29 -4.75 2.31
CA ALA A 199 10.36 -5.67 2.95
C ALA A 199 11.04 -7.01 3.20
N PHE A 200 10.92 -7.56 4.42
CA PHE A 200 11.45 -8.89 4.74
C PHE A 200 10.43 -10.01 4.52
N GLY A 201 9.15 -9.66 4.35
CA GLY A 201 8.07 -10.61 4.16
C GLY A 201 6.70 -9.95 4.15
N ARG A 202 5.68 -10.75 4.44
CA ARG A 202 4.28 -10.30 4.46
C ARG A 202 3.82 -9.76 5.82
N GLU A 203 4.62 -9.91 6.86
CA GLU A 203 4.30 -9.54 8.24
C GLU A 203 4.05 -8.04 8.37
N GLY A 204 4.80 -7.20 7.64
CA GLY A 204 4.59 -5.75 7.62
C GLY A 204 3.21 -5.34 7.12
N PHE A 205 2.67 -6.03 6.13
CA PHE A 205 1.30 -5.82 5.62
C PHE A 205 0.25 -6.34 6.59
N ALA A 206 0.50 -7.50 7.20
CA ALA A 206 -0.38 -8.09 8.20
C ALA A 206 -0.47 -7.20 9.44
N MET A 207 0.66 -6.67 9.89
CA MET A 207 0.73 -5.72 11.01
C MET A 207 -0.13 -4.47 10.73
N GLY A 208 0.01 -3.86 9.56
CA GLY A 208 -0.79 -2.70 9.18
C GLY A 208 -2.30 -3.01 9.12
N ALA A 209 -2.70 -4.20 8.66
CA ALA A 209 -4.10 -4.61 8.65
C ALA A 209 -4.67 -4.76 10.07
N VAL A 210 -3.91 -5.34 11.00
CA VAL A 210 -4.32 -5.47 12.41
C VAL A 210 -4.37 -4.08 13.07
N MET A 211 -3.36 -3.22 12.86
CA MET A 211 -3.37 -1.84 13.36
C MET A 211 -4.57 -1.05 12.83
N ALA A 212 -4.95 -1.21 11.56
CA ALA A 212 -6.13 -0.58 10.99
C ALA A 212 -7.42 -1.09 11.67
N THR A 213 -7.46 -2.36 12.05
CA THR A 213 -8.59 -2.93 12.79
C THR A 213 -8.70 -2.33 14.19
N GLU A 214 -7.59 -2.20 14.89
CA GLU A 214 -7.51 -1.53 16.21
C GLU A 214 -7.91 -0.05 16.09
N PHE A 215 -7.44 0.63 15.05
CA PHE A 215 -7.77 2.02 14.78
C PHE A 215 -9.28 2.25 14.57
N LEU A 216 -9.99 1.30 13.95
CA LEU A 216 -11.44 1.42 13.69
C LEU A 216 -12.28 1.33 14.96
N GLN A 217 -11.74 0.87 16.09
CA GLN A 217 -12.52 0.66 17.31
C GLN A 217 -13.22 1.97 17.74
N GLY A 218 -14.56 1.93 17.82
CA GLY A 218 -15.39 3.06 18.22
C GLY A 218 -15.50 4.18 17.18
N LYS A 219 -14.94 4.01 15.99
CA LYS A 219 -15.03 5.00 14.90
C LYS A 219 -16.21 4.74 13.97
N LYS A 220 -16.62 5.77 13.26
CA LYS A 220 -17.65 5.73 12.21
C LYS A 220 -17.12 6.48 10.99
N GLY A 221 -17.33 5.93 9.80
CA GLY A 221 -16.88 6.53 8.55
C GLY A 221 -15.93 5.66 7.75
N CYS A 222 -15.38 6.23 6.68
CA CYS A 222 -14.41 5.57 5.80
C CYS A 222 -13.03 6.17 6.04
N PHE A 223 -12.04 5.30 6.22
CA PHE A 223 -10.68 5.63 6.61
C PHE A 223 -9.65 4.96 5.70
N GLY A 224 -8.44 5.48 5.71
CA GLY A 224 -7.27 4.93 5.03
C GLY A 224 -6.00 5.05 5.88
N MET A 225 -4.85 4.72 5.29
CA MET A 225 -3.56 4.77 5.99
C MET A 225 -3.21 6.19 6.49
N GLU A 226 -3.60 7.22 5.76
CA GLU A 226 -3.36 8.62 6.13
C GLU A 226 -4.13 9.03 7.39
N ASP A 227 -5.32 8.48 7.59
CA ASP A 227 -6.12 8.73 8.80
C ASP A 227 -5.57 8.04 10.04
N MET A 228 -4.92 6.88 9.86
CA MET A 228 -4.32 6.09 10.94
C MET A 228 -2.94 6.60 11.31
N LEU A 229 -2.15 7.00 10.33
CA LEU A 229 -0.76 7.43 10.49
C LEU A 229 -0.68 8.93 10.24
N HIS A 230 -1.02 9.73 11.27
CA HIS A 230 -0.90 11.19 11.19
C HIS A 230 0.56 11.60 11.23
N PHE A 231 0.96 12.42 10.27
CA PHE A 231 2.21 13.17 10.29
C PHE A 231 1.84 14.66 10.27
N ASP A 232 1.99 15.30 11.42
CA ASP A 232 1.82 16.76 11.57
C ASP A 232 3.00 17.52 10.94
#